data_83f136f717892f8b67df83220c327546
#
_entry.id   83f136f717892f8b67df83220c327546
#
_cell.length_a   1.000
_cell.length_b   1.000
_cell.length_c   1.000
_cell.angle_alpha   90.00
_cell.angle_beta   90.00
_cell.angle_gamma   90.00
#
_symmetry.space_group_name_H-M   'P 1'
#
loop_
_entity.id
_entity.type
_entity.pdbx_description
1 polymer ?
#
loop_
_entity_poly.entity_id
_entity_poly.type
_entity_poly.pdbx_seq_one_letter_code
_entity_poly.pdbx_strand_id
1 'polypeptide(L)'
;MGMYKYVQNLWKKPQANMPELWRERLVAWRREPTTVRLERPTRIDRARSLGYKAKQGFVVVRQRVIRGGRQKPRAAGGRRSKRFRKRKDVRKNYQQICEERANKKYPNCEVLNSYWVAQDGRYYWYEIILVDKAHPQILADKDTKWIAEKQHTGRVFRGLTSAGRKSRGMLRKGKGAEKIRPSRRANDRRG
;
A
#
# COMPACT_ATOMS: atom_id res chain seq x y z
N MET A 1 28.10 -0.99 -13.59
CA MET A 1 26.69 -1.26 -13.22
C MET A 1 26.50 -0.92 -11.75
N GLY A 2 25.45 -0.18 -11.36
CA GLY A 2 25.26 0.27 -9.97
C GLY A 2 24.70 -0.82 -9.05
N MET A 3 24.97 -0.69 -7.75
CA MET A 3 24.52 -1.57 -6.65
C MET A 3 23.02 -1.96 -6.74
N TYR A 4 22.16 -1.02 -7.10
CA TYR A 4 20.70 -1.27 -7.17
C TYR A 4 20.29 -2.35 -8.18
N LYS A 5 21.05 -2.56 -9.24
CA LYS A 5 20.78 -3.64 -10.19
C LYS A 5 20.94 -5.02 -9.55
N TYR A 6 21.97 -5.19 -8.72
CA TYR A 6 22.20 -6.45 -8.00
C TYR A 6 21.13 -6.67 -6.93
N VAL A 7 20.78 -5.64 -6.16
CA VAL A 7 19.68 -5.70 -5.20
C VAL A 7 18.36 -6.06 -5.89
N GLN A 8 18.06 -5.44 -7.02
CA GLN A 8 16.87 -5.74 -7.82
C GLN A 8 16.83 -7.20 -8.29
N ASN A 9 17.97 -7.75 -8.72
CA ASN A 9 18.07 -9.14 -9.16
C ASN A 9 17.82 -10.12 -8.01
N LEU A 10 18.36 -9.86 -6.81
CA LEU A 10 18.07 -10.65 -5.62
C LEU A 10 16.57 -10.68 -5.31
N TRP A 11 15.89 -9.54 -5.44
CA TRP A 11 14.45 -9.41 -5.16
C TRP A 11 13.51 -9.91 -6.28
N LYS A 12 14.02 -10.34 -7.43
CA LYS A 12 13.18 -10.97 -8.48
C LYS A 12 12.57 -12.30 -8.00
N LYS A 13 13.40 -13.13 -7.36
CA LYS A 13 13.00 -14.41 -6.78
C LYS A 13 13.62 -14.57 -5.38
N PRO A 14 13.12 -13.83 -4.37
CA PRO A 14 13.80 -13.76 -3.07
C PRO A 14 13.88 -15.10 -2.35
N GLN A 15 12.90 -15.99 -2.55
CA GLN A 15 12.90 -17.33 -1.97
C GLN A 15 14.04 -18.20 -2.51
N ALA A 16 14.39 -18.07 -3.78
CA ALA A 16 15.47 -18.81 -4.42
C ALA A 16 16.82 -18.14 -4.22
N ASN A 17 16.87 -16.81 -4.32
CA ASN A 17 18.11 -16.06 -4.28
C ASN A 17 18.65 -15.80 -2.87
N MET A 18 17.78 -15.85 -1.84
CA MET A 18 18.10 -15.57 -0.44
C MET A 18 17.27 -16.50 0.48
N PRO A 19 17.37 -17.83 0.38
CA PRO A 19 16.45 -18.76 1.06
C PRO A 19 16.51 -18.66 2.59
N GLU A 20 17.70 -18.59 3.17
CA GLU A 20 17.92 -18.51 4.61
C GLU A 20 17.39 -17.20 5.17
N LEU A 21 17.88 -16.09 4.66
CA LEU A 21 17.46 -14.75 5.07
C LEU A 21 15.94 -14.54 4.87
N TRP A 22 15.37 -15.12 3.80
CA TRP A 22 13.93 -15.07 3.57
C TRP A 22 13.15 -15.79 4.65
N ARG A 23 13.60 -16.99 5.04
CA ARG A 23 12.99 -17.81 6.10
C ARG A 23 13.06 -17.09 7.46
N GLU A 24 14.22 -16.59 7.83
CA GLU A 24 14.44 -15.83 9.08
C GLU A 24 13.53 -14.62 9.16
N ARG A 25 13.47 -13.82 8.10
CA ARG A 25 12.60 -12.65 8.03
C ARG A 25 11.13 -13.01 8.20
N LEU A 26 10.64 -14.04 7.54
CA LEU A 26 9.25 -14.46 7.66
C LEU A 26 8.91 -14.92 9.09
N VAL A 27 9.82 -15.64 9.76
CA VAL A 27 9.64 -16.05 11.16
C VAL A 27 9.58 -14.83 12.08
N ALA A 28 10.53 -13.91 11.95
CA ALA A 28 10.57 -12.68 12.73
C ALA A 28 9.31 -11.81 12.50
N TRP A 29 8.96 -11.57 11.24
CA TRP A 29 7.84 -10.68 10.87
C TRP A 29 6.45 -11.23 11.25
N ARG A 30 6.31 -12.54 11.41
CA ARG A 30 5.07 -13.13 11.96
C ARG A 30 4.88 -12.81 13.44
N ARG A 31 5.98 -12.70 14.19
CA ARG A 31 5.96 -12.40 15.64
C ARG A 31 5.81 -10.91 15.92
N GLU A 32 6.24 -10.05 15.00
CA GLU A 32 6.16 -8.61 15.15
C GLU A 32 4.71 -8.08 15.18
N PRO A 33 4.50 -6.86 15.70
CA PRO A 33 3.24 -6.16 15.59
C PRO A 33 2.80 -5.98 14.14
N THR A 34 1.50 -5.73 13.93
CA THR A 34 0.92 -5.56 12.58
C THR A 34 1.52 -4.37 11.83
N THR A 35 1.93 -3.33 12.55
CA THR A 35 2.53 -2.10 12.02
C THR A 35 3.83 -1.83 12.75
N VAL A 36 4.94 -1.82 12.03
CA VAL A 36 6.29 -1.60 12.57
C VAL A 36 6.93 -0.45 11.82
N ARG A 37 7.46 0.54 12.56
CA ARG A 37 8.31 1.59 11.99
C ARG A 37 9.70 1.02 11.73
N LEU A 38 10.24 1.30 10.56
CA LEU A 38 11.57 0.86 10.15
C LEU A 38 12.51 2.06 10.12
N GLU A 39 13.74 1.84 10.54
CA GLU A 39 14.81 2.82 10.39
C GLU A 39 15.26 2.95 8.92
N ARG A 40 15.31 1.83 8.22
CA ARG A 40 15.72 1.74 6.81
C ARG A 40 14.77 0.87 6.01
N PRO A 41 14.51 1.22 4.74
CA PRO A 41 13.71 0.36 3.87
C PRO A 41 14.41 -0.99 3.63
N THR A 42 13.65 -2.09 3.68
CA THR A 42 14.18 -3.43 3.40
C THR A 42 14.59 -3.58 1.93
N ARG A 43 13.87 -2.88 1.02
CA ARG A 43 14.18 -2.82 -0.41
C ARG A 43 14.53 -1.40 -0.82
N ILE A 44 15.79 -1.05 -0.66
CA ILE A 44 16.27 0.31 -0.96
C ILE A 44 16.12 0.67 -2.45
N ASP A 45 16.32 -0.28 -3.35
CA ASP A 45 16.13 -0.13 -4.80
C ASP A 45 14.69 0.31 -5.11
N ARG A 46 13.73 -0.39 -4.51
CA ARG A 46 12.32 -0.11 -4.75
C ARG A 46 11.85 1.15 -4.04
N ALA A 47 12.28 1.36 -2.79
CA ALA A 47 11.95 2.56 -2.03
C ALA A 47 12.37 3.83 -2.78
N ARG A 48 13.62 3.89 -3.23
CA ARG A 48 14.15 5.04 -3.98
C ARG A 48 13.46 5.26 -5.31
N SER A 49 13.17 4.19 -6.06
CA SER A 49 12.42 4.30 -7.32
C SER A 49 10.99 4.83 -7.14
N LEU A 50 10.45 4.76 -5.92
CA LEU A 50 9.13 5.25 -5.54
C LEU A 50 9.15 6.61 -4.81
N GLY A 51 10.31 7.28 -4.78
CA GLY A 51 10.46 8.63 -4.25
C GLY A 51 10.99 8.72 -2.81
N TYR A 52 11.40 7.60 -2.20
CA TYR A 52 12.02 7.65 -0.88
C TYR A 52 13.36 8.38 -0.93
N LYS A 53 13.57 9.29 0.00
CA LYS A 53 14.84 9.96 0.28
C LYS A 53 15.23 9.69 1.73
N ALA A 54 16.53 9.42 1.97
CA ALA A 54 17.07 9.18 3.31
C ALA A 54 17.32 10.51 4.04
N LYS A 55 16.25 11.24 4.34
CA LYS A 55 16.28 12.50 5.08
C LYS A 55 15.13 12.56 6.09
N GLN A 56 15.24 13.47 7.02
CA GLN A 56 14.18 13.72 8.01
C GLN A 56 12.87 14.09 7.31
N GLY A 57 11.75 13.74 7.95
CA GLY A 57 10.41 13.90 7.37
C GLY A 57 9.94 12.71 6.54
N PHE A 58 10.81 11.74 6.19
CA PHE A 58 10.43 10.46 5.63
C PHE A 58 10.33 9.39 6.71
N VAL A 59 9.26 8.63 6.71
CA VAL A 59 9.04 7.50 7.61
C VAL A 59 8.69 6.26 6.78
N VAL A 60 9.35 5.16 7.05
CA VAL A 60 9.03 3.87 6.42
C VAL A 60 8.36 2.97 7.44
N VAL A 61 7.24 2.38 7.04
CA VAL A 61 6.44 1.51 7.90
C VAL A 61 6.18 0.19 7.20
N ARG A 62 6.51 -0.92 7.86
CA ARG A 62 6.08 -2.25 7.41
C ARG A 62 4.71 -2.57 7.99
N GLN A 63 3.77 -2.90 7.12
CA GLN A 63 2.40 -3.23 7.47
C GLN A 63 2.07 -4.65 7.03
N ARG A 64 1.57 -5.48 7.96
CA ARG A 64 1.07 -6.82 7.69
C ARG A 64 -0.44 -6.81 7.45
N VAL A 65 -0.90 -7.63 6.51
CA VAL A 65 -2.32 -7.84 6.24
C VAL A 65 -2.61 -9.34 6.02
N ILE A 66 -3.73 -9.81 6.54
CA ILE A 66 -4.19 -11.19 6.37
C ILE A 66 -4.68 -11.38 4.94
N ARG A 67 -4.34 -12.52 4.34
CA ARG A 67 -4.80 -12.96 3.02
C ARG A 67 -6.25 -13.46 3.08
N GLY A 68 -6.88 -13.54 1.92
CA GLY A 68 -8.22 -14.08 1.75
C GLY A 68 -9.31 -13.02 1.67
N GLY A 69 -10.53 -13.46 1.41
CA GLY A 69 -11.71 -12.61 1.37
C GLY A 69 -12.26 -12.32 2.77
N ARG A 70 -13.14 -11.35 2.86
CA ARG A 70 -13.89 -11.03 4.07
C ARG A 70 -15.18 -11.81 4.10
N GLN A 71 -15.51 -12.42 5.23
CA GLN A 71 -16.86 -12.97 5.46
C GLN A 71 -17.85 -11.84 5.72
N LYS A 72 -19.05 -11.96 5.20
CA LYS A 72 -20.17 -11.10 5.61
C LYS A 72 -20.55 -11.46 7.04
N PRO A 73 -20.95 -10.48 7.86
CA PRO A 73 -21.57 -10.76 9.16
C PRO A 73 -22.77 -11.71 8.97
N ARG A 74 -22.92 -12.68 9.83
CA ARG A 74 -24.11 -13.53 9.83
C ARG A 74 -25.33 -12.65 10.13
N ALA A 75 -26.36 -12.73 9.31
CA ALA A 75 -27.66 -12.21 9.67
C ALA A 75 -28.20 -13.07 10.83
N ALA A 76 -28.33 -12.48 12.00
CA ALA A 76 -28.93 -13.10 13.18
C ALA A 76 -30.41 -12.75 13.18
N GLY A 77 -31.28 -13.77 13.20
CA GLY A 77 -32.72 -13.61 13.17
C GLY A 77 -33.34 -13.40 11.77
N GLY A 78 -34.61 -13.73 11.62
CA GLY A 78 -35.39 -13.52 10.42
C GLY A 78 -35.09 -14.46 9.25
N ARG A 79 -35.84 -14.26 8.17
CA ARG A 79 -35.75 -15.06 6.92
C ARG A 79 -34.46 -14.76 6.19
N ARG A 80 -33.72 -15.78 5.77
CA ARG A 80 -32.50 -15.64 4.96
C ARG A 80 -32.85 -15.39 3.50
N SER A 81 -32.18 -14.38 2.89
CA SER A 81 -32.28 -14.15 1.47
C SER A 81 -31.66 -15.30 0.66
N LYS A 82 -32.32 -15.78 -0.39
CA LYS A 82 -31.79 -16.79 -1.33
C LYS A 82 -30.52 -16.33 -2.06
N ARG A 83 -30.32 -15.00 -2.18
CA ARG A 83 -29.13 -14.38 -2.81
C ARG A 83 -28.03 -14.02 -1.81
N PHE A 84 -28.05 -14.57 -0.62
CA PHE A 84 -27.04 -14.31 0.40
C PHE A 84 -25.73 -15.04 0.09
N ARG A 85 -24.68 -14.29 -0.19
CA ARG A 85 -23.31 -14.82 -0.33
C ARG A 85 -22.58 -14.73 1.01
N LYS A 86 -21.96 -15.83 1.47
CA LYS A 86 -21.11 -15.83 2.69
C LYS A 86 -19.89 -14.94 2.58
N ARG A 87 -19.34 -14.77 1.38
CA ARG A 87 -18.14 -13.96 1.12
C ARG A 87 -18.52 -12.58 0.62
N LYS A 88 -17.81 -11.58 1.12
CA LYS A 88 -17.85 -10.22 0.60
C LYS A 88 -16.61 -10.00 -0.26
N ASP A 89 -16.80 -9.59 -1.49
CA ASP A 89 -15.68 -9.27 -2.37
C ASP A 89 -14.94 -8.04 -1.84
N VAL A 90 -13.62 -8.11 -1.82
CA VAL A 90 -12.78 -7.01 -1.39
C VAL A 90 -12.65 -6.03 -2.55
N ARG A 91 -13.21 -4.83 -2.39
CA ARG A 91 -13.14 -3.77 -3.42
C ARG A 91 -11.78 -3.08 -3.48
N LYS A 92 -10.92 -3.31 -2.50
CA LYS A 92 -9.59 -2.72 -2.35
C LYS A 92 -8.53 -3.82 -2.40
N ASN A 93 -7.41 -3.56 -3.04
CA ASN A 93 -6.28 -4.49 -2.97
C ASN A 93 -5.61 -4.43 -1.57
N TYR A 94 -4.86 -5.46 -1.22
CA TYR A 94 -4.18 -5.54 0.09
C TYR A 94 -3.20 -4.40 0.31
N GLN A 95 -2.52 -3.94 -0.75
CA GLN A 95 -1.59 -2.82 -0.70
C GLN A 95 -2.28 -1.53 -0.26
N GLN A 96 -3.44 -1.21 -0.84
CA GLN A 96 -4.24 -0.04 -0.42
C GLN A 96 -4.72 -0.18 1.03
N ILE A 97 -5.12 -1.38 1.46
CA ILE A 97 -5.51 -1.61 2.86
C ILE A 97 -4.35 -1.33 3.81
N CYS A 98 -3.13 -1.74 3.44
CA CYS A 98 -1.93 -1.45 4.20
C CYS A 98 -1.64 0.06 4.27
N GLU A 99 -1.75 0.77 3.15
CA GLU A 99 -1.58 2.22 3.10
C GLU A 99 -2.59 2.95 4.01
N GLU A 100 -3.87 2.58 3.95
CA GLU A 100 -4.91 3.18 4.79
C GLU A 100 -4.69 2.91 6.29
N ARG A 101 -4.23 1.70 6.66
CA ARG A 101 -3.92 1.37 8.06
C ARG A 101 -2.71 2.14 8.57
N ALA A 102 -1.65 2.25 7.75
CA ALA A 102 -0.47 3.03 8.08
C ALA A 102 -0.82 4.51 8.28
N ASN A 103 -1.57 5.11 7.37
CA ASN A 103 -1.96 6.52 7.47
C ASN A 103 -2.82 6.80 8.71
N LYS A 104 -3.72 5.88 9.09
CA LYS A 104 -4.49 6.03 10.34
C LYS A 104 -3.61 6.04 11.59
N LYS A 105 -2.49 5.32 11.58
CA LYS A 105 -1.56 5.27 12.72
C LYS A 105 -0.61 6.49 12.77
N TYR A 106 -0.42 7.14 11.62
CA TYR A 106 0.44 8.33 11.48
C TYR A 106 -0.36 9.50 10.87
N PRO A 107 -1.22 10.17 11.66
CA PRO A 107 -2.15 11.19 11.14
C PRO A 107 -1.45 12.47 10.64
N ASN A 108 -0.26 12.76 11.14
CA ASN A 108 0.59 13.87 10.69
C ASN A 108 1.26 13.60 9.33
N CYS A 109 1.29 12.35 8.90
CA CYS A 109 1.96 11.94 7.67
C CYS A 109 0.96 11.61 6.56
N GLU A 110 1.37 11.83 5.31
CA GLU A 110 0.65 11.36 4.13
C GLU A 110 1.42 10.24 3.43
N VAL A 111 0.69 9.31 2.83
CA VAL A 111 1.29 8.21 2.08
C VAL A 111 1.79 8.71 0.73
N LEU A 112 3.10 8.63 0.51
CA LEU A 112 3.70 8.89 -0.79
C LEU A 112 3.45 7.72 -1.74
N ASN A 113 3.92 6.53 -1.34
CA ASN A 113 3.79 5.29 -2.11
C ASN A 113 4.02 4.07 -1.22
N SER A 114 3.90 2.88 -1.79
CA SER A 114 4.15 1.62 -1.09
C SER A 114 4.64 0.54 -2.05
N TYR A 115 5.20 -0.54 -1.51
CA TYR A 115 5.67 -1.68 -2.29
C TYR A 115 5.57 -2.99 -1.51
N TRP A 116 5.49 -4.07 -2.25
CA TRP A 116 5.48 -5.42 -1.72
C TRP A 116 6.88 -5.81 -1.22
N VAL A 117 6.92 -6.50 -0.08
CA VAL A 117 8.15 -7.01 0.53
C VAL A 117 8.11 -8.53 0.65
N ALA A 118 7.05 -9.09 1.20
CA ALA A 118 6.93 -10.52 1.39
C ALA A 118 5.49 -11.01 1.40
N GLN A 119 5.35 -12.31 1.27
CA GLN A 119 4.10 -13.03 1.48
C GLN A 119 4.37 -14.46 1.96
N ASP A 120 3.42 -14.97 2.71
CA ASP A 120 3.34 -16.39 3.08
C ASP A 120 1.92 -16.94 2.86
N GLY A 121 1.60 -18.12 3.41
CA GLY A 121 0.28 -18.72 3.31
C GLY A 121 -0.84 -17.88 3.98
N ARG A 122 -0.54 -17.08 4.99
CA ARG A 122 -1.51 -16.34 5.82
C ARG A 122 -1.47 -14.84 5.63
N TYR A 123 -0.30 -14.25 5.28
CA TYR A 123 -0.07 -12.82 5.31
C TYR A 123 0.58 -12.28 4.04
N TYR A 124 0.36 -10.98 3.79
CA TYR A 124 1.16 -10.13 2.93
C TYR A 124 1.83 -9.04 3.78
N TRP A 125 3.06 -8.69 3.42
CA TRP A 125 3.79 -7.56 3.99
C TRP A 125 4.08 -6.53 2.91
N TYR A 126 3.74 -5.29 3.23
CA TYR A 126 4.03 -4.13 2.39
C TYR A 126 4.80 -3.11 3.20
N GLU A 127 5.74 -2.43 2.58
CA GLU A 127 6.37 -1.25 3.14
C GLU A 127 5.74 -0.01 2.55
N ILE A 128 5.40 0.94 3.40
CA ILE A 128 4.71 2.18 3.08
C ILE A 128 5.66 3.33 3.36
N ILE A 129 5.85 4.19 2.37
CA ILE A 129 6.64 5.42 2.48
C ILE A 129 5.67 6.52 2.87
N LEU A 130 5.84 7.02 4.08
CA LEU A 130 5.10 8.14 4.66
C LEU A 130 5.97 9.39 4.61
N VAL A 131 5.34 10.54 4.45
CA VAL A 131 5.99 11.85 4.46
C VAL A 131 5.26 12.75 5.44
N ASP A 132 6.01 13.32 6.38
CA ASP A 132 5.46 14.29 7.32
C ASP A 132 5.25 15.63 6.60
N LYS A 133 3.98 16.01 6.47
CA LYS A 133 3.58 17.21 5.74
C LYS A 133 3.96 18.52 6.40
N ALA A 134 4.24 18.53 7.70
CA ALA A 134 4.62 19.72 8.46
C ALA A 134 6.12 19.89 8.61
N HIS A 135 6.93 18.88 8.20
CA HIS A 135 8.37 18.90 8.41
C HIS A 135 9.07 19.93 7.50
N PRO A 136 9.92 20.85 8.04
CA PRO A 136 10.56 21.92 7.28
C PRO A 136 11.35 21.43 6.06
N GLN A 137 12.10 20.32 6.19
CA GLN A 137 12.86 19.73 5.09
C GLN A 137 11.97 19.20 3.95
N ILE A 138 10.73 18.84 4.24
CA ILE A 138 9.76 18.40 3.23
C ILE A 138 9.17 19.60 2.51
N LEU A 139 8.86 20.67 3.25
CA LEU A 139 8.33 21.90 2.69
C LEU A 139 9.33 22.62 1.78
N ALA A 140 10.63 22.54 2.13
CA ALA A 140 11.71 23.12 1.33
C ALA A 140 12.08 22.29 0.07
N ASP A 141 11.71 20.99 0.03
CA ASP A 141 12.10 20.11 -1.08
C ASP A 141 11.13 20.24 -2.27
N LYS A 142 11.66 20.72 -3.40
CA LYS A 142 10.90 20.90 -4.66
C LYS A 142 10.14 19.63 -5.10
N ASP A 143 10.72 18.45 -4.88
CA ASP A 143 10.14 17.18 -5.34
C ASP A 143 9.04 16.65 -4.42
N THR A 144 8.99 17.07 -3.15
CA THR A 144 8.08 16.50 -2.16
C THR A 144 7.12 17.49 -1.52
N LYS A 145 7.36 18.82 -1.64
CA LYS A 145 6.50 19.86 -1.05
C LYS A 145 5.03 19.77 -1.44
N TRP A 146 4.73 19.28 -2.64
CA TRP A 146 3.37 19.13 -3.15
C TRP A 146 2.49 18.24 -2.25
N ILE A 147 3.08 17.30 -1.49
CA ILE A 147 2.32 16.37 -0.63
C ILE A 147 1.74 17.09 0.61
N ALA A 148 2.35 18.21 1.00
CA ALA A 148 1.90 19.05 2.11
C ALA A 148 0.67 19.89 1.77
N GLU A 149 0.37 20.09 0.49
CA GLU A 149 -0.77 20.89 0.05
C GLU A 149 -2.10 20.29 0.49
N LYS A 150 -3.05 21.16 0.86
CA LYS A 150 -4.38 20.77 1.38
C LYS A 150 -5.13 19.78 0.49
N GLN A 151 -4.98 19.88 -0.83
CA GLN A 151 -5.61 18.97 -1.80
C GLN A 151 -5.14 17.52 -1.68
N HIS A 152 -3.96 17.27 -1.08
CA HIS A 152 -3.40 15.93 -0.89
C HIS A 152 -3.71 15.33 0.48
N THR A 153 -4.38 16.06 1.37
CA THR A 153 -4.78 15.54 2.68
C THR A 153 -5.72 14.34 2.52
N GLY A 154 -5.38 13.24 3.21
CA GLY A 154 -6.17 12.00 3.17
C GLY A 154 -6.22 11.33 1.79
N ARG A 155 -5.21 11.54 0.95
CA ARG A 155 -5.14 11.04 -0.44
C ARG A 155 -5.32 9.53 -0.56
N VAL A 156 -4.87 8.78 0.42
CA VAL A 156 -4.99 7.31 0.45
C VAL A 156 -6.45 6.85 0.52
N PHE A 157 -7.29 7.53 1.31
CA PHE A 157 -8.70 7.17 1.46
C PHE A 157 -9.55 7.49 0.24
N ARG A 158 -9.09 8.45 -0.59
CA ARG A 158 -9.71 8.83 -1.86
C ARG A 158 -9.20 8.00 -3.05
N GLY A 159 -8.29 7.04 -2.80
CA GLY A 159 -7.72 6.18 -3.84
C GLY A 159 -6.83 6.92 -4.84
N LEU A 160 -6.06 7.92 -4.39
CA LEU A 160 -5.16 8.72 -5.23
C LEU A 160 -3.73 8.17 -5.27
N THR A 161 -3.38 7.22 -4.40
CA THR A 161 -2.11 6.50 -4.46
C THR A 161 -2.08 5.54 -5.65
N SER A 162 -0.90 5.04 -6.02
CA SER A 162 -0.77 4.03 -7.09
C SER A 162 -1.61 2.78 -6.80
N ALA A 163 -1.59 2.28 -5.55
CA ALA A 163 -2.41 1.15 -5.12
C ALA A 163 -3.91 1.46 -5.19
N GLY A 164 -4.32 2.66 -4.78
CA GLY A 164 -5.70 3.10 -4.85
C GLY A 164 -6.20 3.24 -6.29
N ARG A 165 -5.39 3.81 -7.18
CA ARG A 165 -5.71 3.89 -8.62
C ARG A 165 -5.86 2.51 -9.24
N LYS A 166 -5.01 1.54 -8.85
CA LYS A 166 -5.14 0.14 -9.29
C LYS A 166 -6.47 -0.47 -8.85
N SER A 167 -6.88 -0.28 -7.61
CA SER A 167 -8.18 -0.75 -7.09
C SER A 167 -9.37 -0.14 -7.84
N ARG A 168 -9.23 1.10 -8.30
CA ARG A 168 -10.24 1.81 -9.09
C ARG A 168 -10.23 1.45 -10.57
N GLY A 169 -9.32 0.57 -11.02
CA GLY A 169 -9.17 0.19 -12.43
C GLY A 169 -8.52 1.26 -13.31
N MET A 170 -7.93 2.31 -12.74
CA MET A 170 -7.44 3.47 -13.49
C MET A 170 -6.07 3.28 -14.17
N LEU A 171 -5.43 2.12 -14.01
CA LEU A 171 -4.16 1.82 -14.69
C LEU A 171 -4.34 1.51 -16.17
N ARG A 172 -5.51 1.05 -16.57
CA ARG A 172 -5.85 0.77 -17.96
C ARG A 172 -6.43 2.01 -18.62
N LYS A 173 -6.09 2.25 -19.88
CA LYS A 173 -6.57 3.38 -20.69
C LYS A 173 -7.45 2.94 -21.86
N GLY A 174 -7.69 1.65 -22.07
CA GLY A 174 -8.45 1.11 -23.20
C GLY A 174 -9.95 1.03 -22.97
N LYS A 175 -10.62 0.32 -23.88
CA LYS A 175 -12.06 0.04 -23.82
C LYS A 175 -12.46 -0.57 -22.48
N GLY A 176 -13.55 -0.10 -21.89
CA GLY A 176 -14.03 -0.48 -20.56
C GLY A 176 -13.46 0.37 -19.40
N ALA A 177 -12.46 1.21 -19.65
CA ALA A 177 -11.91 2.12 -18.66
C ALA A 177 -12.50 3.54 -18.74
N GLU A 178 -13.24 3.86 -19.78
CA GLU A 178 -13.87 5.18 -20.03
C GLU A 178 -14.82 5.56 -18.89
N LYS A 179 -15.62 4.62 -18.43
CA LYS A 179 -16.62 4.83 -17.36
C LYS A 179 -16.03 5.20 -16.00
N ILE A 180 -14.74 4.98 -15.81
CA ILE A 180 -14.06 5.28 -14.56
C ILE A 180 -13.12 6.50 -14.65
N ARG A 181 -12.97 7.10 -15.84
CA ARG A 181 -12.12 8.26 -16.09
C ARG A 181 -12.95 9.51 -16.38
N PRO A 182 -12.58 10.66 -15.82
CA PRO A 182 -11.55 10.90 -14.78
C PRO A 182 -11.94 10.32 -13.42
N SER A 183 -13.22 10.07 -13.19
CA SER A 183 -13.78 9.42 -12.00
C SER A 183 -15.17 8.84 -12.31
N ARG A 184 -15.64 7.89 -11.51
CA ARG A 184 -17.02 7.39 -11.60
C ARG A 184 -18.06 8.48 -11.36
N ARG A 185 -17.73 9.47 -10.52
CA ARG A 185 -18.63 10.60 -10.24
C ARG A 185 -18.82 11.48 -11.47
N ALA A 186 -17.75 11.76 -12.22
CA ALA A 186 -17.81 12.53 -13.46
C ALA A 186 -18.61 11.82 -14.57
N ASN A 187 -18.78 10.50 -14.47
CA ASN A 187 -19.59 9.70 -15.40
C ASN A 187 -20.93 9.28 -14.77
N ASP A 188 -21.52 10.12 -13.94
CA ASP A 188 -22.85 9.90 -13.31
C ASP A 188 -23.00 8.55 -12.60
N ARG A 189 -21.89 7.98 -12.16
CA ARG A 189 -21.81 6.64 -11.54
C ARG A 189 -22.33 5.50 -12.43
N ARG A 190 -22.53 5.75 -13.71
CA ARG A 190 -22.90 4.74 -14.71
C ARG A 190 -21.68 3.83 -14.96
N GLY A 191 -21.71 2.57 -14.46
CA GLY A 191 -20.60 1.62 -14.62
C GLY A 191 -20.73 0.38 -13.76
#